data_192301ea74dafa562e8bac018f6f7d19
#
_entry.id   192301ea74dafa562e8bac018f6f7d19
#
_cell.length_a   1.000
_cell.length_b   1.000
_cell.length_c   1.000
_cell.angle_alpha   90.00
_cell.angle_beta   90.00
_cell.angle_gamma   90.00
#
_symmetry.space_group_name_H-M   'P 1'
#
loop_
_entity.id
_entity.type
_entity.pdbx_description
1 polymer ?
#
loop_
_entity_poly.entity_id
_entity_poly.type
_entity_poly.pdbx_seq_one_letter_code
_entity_poly.pdbx_strand_id
1 'polypeptide(L)'
;MKRPRPPRGERAKAAAGGVVDAAGWHRRATRRKSPNCDDRPPGTRISLLVVHGISLPPGHFGGDEVERLFTNRLDPGAHPYFAGLAGVRVSAHFLIRRNGALLQFVPCARRAWHAGVSAWQGRERCNDFSVGVELEGTDTRPYTARQYERLARLVRALRSRYPIADLAGHSDIAPGRKTDPGAAFDWTRLHALVRGRRA
;
A
#
# COMPACT_ATOMS: atom_id res chain seq x y z
N MET A 1 -53.47 35.76 -1.99
CA MET A 1 -51.99 35.80 -1.88
C MET A 1 -51.46 34.37 -1.81
N LYS A 2 -50.82 33.88 -2.88
CA LYS A 2 -50.20 32.53 -2.92
C LYS A 2 -48.77 32.64 -2.40
N ARG A 3 -48.43 31.83 -1.38
CA ARG A 3 -47.04 31.71 -0.87
C ARG A 3 -46.11 31.13 -1.97
N PRO A 4 -44.86 31.66 -2.12
CA PRO A 4 -43.93 31.11 -3.07
C PRO A 4 -43.44 29.73 -2.62
N ARG A 5 -43.28 28.80 -3.58
CA ARG A 5 -42.68 27.49 -3.38
C ARG A 5 -41.16 27.66 -3.08
N PRO A 6 -40.63 26.87 -2.13
CA PRO A 6 -39.19 26.86 -1.90
C PRO A 6 -38.47 26.30 -3.11
N PRO A 7 -37.20 26.72 -3.36
CA PRO A 7 -36.41 26.21 -4.49
C PRO A 7 -36.13 24.72 -4.28
N ARG A 8 -36.19 23.96 -5.39
CA ARG A 8 -35.82 22.54 -5.42
C ARG A 8 -34.36 22.45 -5.05
N GLY A 9 -34.09 21.83 -3.89
CA GLY A 9 -32.76 21.52 -3.42
C GLY A 9 -31.97 20.78 -4.50
N GLU A 10 -30.78 21.27 -4.79
CA GLU A 10 -29.76 20.57 -5.53
C GLU A 10 -29.54 19.21 -4.84
N ARG A 11 -29.99 18.15 -5.50
CA ARG A 11 -29.59 16.80 -5.14
C ARG A 11 -28.08 16.76 -5.36
N ALA A 12 -27.32 16.75 -4.27
CA ALA A 12 -25.92 16.42 -4.31
C ALA A 12 -25.77 15.14 -5.16
N LYS A 13 -25.13 15.25 -6.33
CA LYS A 13 -24.77 14.10 -7.15
C LYS A 13 -23.94 13.19 -6.28
N ALA A 14 -24.53 12.08 -5.84
CA ALA A 14 -23.77 11.01 -5.21
C ALA A 14 -22.63 10.67 -6.18
N ALA A 15 -21.40 10.97 -5.79
CA ALA A 15 -20.22 10.72 -6.60
C ALA A 15 -20.23 9.24 -6.96
N ALA A 16 -20.29 8.93 -8.26
CA ALA A 16 -20.21 7.57 -8.79
C ALA A 16 -19.03 6.89 -8.09
N GLY A 17 -19.31 5.82 -7.34
CA GLY A 17 -18.41 5.27 -6.33
C GLY A 17 -17.02 4.97 -6.89
N GLY A 18 -16.02 5.77 -6.50
CA GLY A 18 -14.62 5.58 -6.87
C GLY A 18 -14.11 4.17 -6.58
N VAL A 19 -13.02 3.78 -7.20
CA VAL A 19 -12.40 2.45 -7.02
C VAL A 19 -11.98 2.20 -5.57
N VAL A 20 -11.73 3.28 -4.79
CA VAL A 20 -11.44 3.26 -3.35
C VAL A 20 -12.64 3.88 -2.62
N ASP A 21 -13.23 3.14 -1.68
CA ASP A 21 -14.38 3.58 -0.91
C ASP A 21 -14.02 4.59 0.21
N ALA A 22 -15.02 5.07 0.94
CA ALA A 22 -14.84 6.07 2.00
C ALA A 22 -13.92 5.59 3.13
N ALA A 23 -13.94 4.30 3.47
CA ALA A 23 -13.08 3.70 4.49
C ALA A 23 -11.66 3.43 3.96
N GLY A 24 -11.43 3.56 2.65
CA GLY A 24 -10.14 3.31 2.02
C GLY A 24 -9.95 1.86 1.56
N TRP A 25 -11.03 1.09 1.39
CA TRP A 25 -10.95 -0.21 0.74
C TRP A 25 -11.02 -0.10 -0.78
N HIS A 26 -10.09 -0.76 -1.45
CA HIS A 26 -10.08 -0.87 -2.91
C HIS A 26 -11.05 -1.98 -3.36
N ARG A 27 -12.06 -1.64 -4.16
CA ARG A 27 -13.17 -2.53 -4.54
C ARG A 27 -12.75 -3.79 -5.29
N ARG A 28 -11.60 -3.76 -5.97
CA ARG A 28 -11.07 -4.88 -6.77
C ARG A 28 -9.92 -5.63 -6.09
N ALA A 29 -9.61 -5.32 -4.84
CA ALA A 29 -8.61 -6.06 -4.07
C ALA A 29 -9.25 -7.21 -3.32
N THR A 30 -8.55 -8.34 -3.24
CA THR A 30 -8.91 -9.41 -2.32
C THR A 30 -8.62 -8.96 -0.89
N ARG A 31 -9.63 -8.90 -0.04
CA ARG A 31 -9.48 -8.44 1.35
C ARG A 31 -8.95 -9.54 2.25
N ARG A 32 -7.92 -9.22 3.02
CA ARG A 32 -7.30 -10.06 4.05
C ARG A 32 -7.02 -9.19 5.28
N LYS A 33 -8.00 -9.01 6.16
CA LYS A 33 -7.91 -8.04 7.27
C LYS A 33 -6.75 -8.37 8.21
N SER A 34 -5.83 -7.41 8.37
CA SER A 34 -4.75 -7.47 9.37
C SER A 34 -5.19 -6.81 10.67
N PRO A 35 -4.88 -7.40 11.84
CA PRO A 35 -5.03 -6.74 13.13
C PRO A 35 -3.92 -5.72 13.41
N ASN A 36 -2.81 -5.75 12.65
CA ASN A 36 -1.62 -4.91 12.85
C ASN A 36 -1.82 -3.52 12.24
N CYS A 37 -2.79 -2.80 12.76
CA CYS A 37 -3.10 -1.43 12.34
C CYS A 37 -3.78 -0.67 13.47
N ASP A 38 -3.71 0.64 13.41
CA ASP A 38 -4.36 1.56 14.35
C ASP A 38 -4.88 2.80 13.62
N ASP A 39 -5.37 3.78 14.38
CA ASP A 39 -5.86 5.02 13.80
C ASP A 39 -4.69 5.94 13.43
N ARG A 40 -4.85 6.68 12.35
CA ARG A 40 -3.90 7.75 12.02
C ARG A 40 -4.08 8.91 13.00
N PRO A 41 -3.00 9.66 13.32
CA PRO A 41 -3.14 10.90 14.10
C PRO A 41 -4.20 11.82 13.49
N PRO A 42 -5.02 12.49 14.32
CA PRO A 42 -6.06 13.41 13.84
C PRO A 42 -5.51 14.46 12.87
N GLY A 43 -6.26 14.77 11.83
CA GLY A 43 -5.89 15.77 10.82
C GLY A 43 -4.80 15.32 9.84
N THR A 44 -4.29 14.09 9.96
CA THR A 44 -3.23 13.60 9.05
C THR A 44 -3.76 13.42 7.63
N ARG A 45 -3.08 14.04 6.66
CA ARG A 45 -3.32 13.84 5.23
C ARG A 45 -2.40 12.75 4.69
N ILE A 46 -2.96 11.81 3.97
CA ILE A 46 -2.21 10.75 3.27
C ILE A 46 -1.55 11.37 2.03
N SER A 47 -0.24 11.59 2.09
CA SER A 47 0.52 12.33 1.07
C SER A 47 1.65 11.54 0.42
N LEU A 48 1.97 10.35 0.95
CA LEU A 48 3.08 9.50 0.51
C LEU A 48 2.56 8.10 0.17
N LEU A 49 3.13 7.46 -0.86
CA LEU A 49 3.04 6.02 -1.08
C LEU A 49 4.43 5.43 -1.00
N VAL A 50 4.59 4.43 -0.14
CA VAL A 50 5.86 3.71 0.05
C VAL A 50 5.78 2.36 -0.65
N VAL A 51 6.74 2.10 -1.52
CA VAL A 51 6.93 0.83 -2.22
C VAL A 51 7.92 -0.02 -1.45
N HIS A 52 7.52 -1.26 -1.18
CA HIS A 52 8.33 -2.27 -0.52
C HIS A 52 8.55 -3.48 -1.42
N GLY A 53 9.54 -4.31 -1.06
CA GLY A 53 9.74 -5.63 -1.63
C GLY A 53 9.72 -6.69 -0.53
N ILE A 54 8.93 -7.74 -0.72
CA ILE A 54 8.79 -8.81 0.28
C ILE A 54 8.77 -10.19 -0.37
N SER A 55 9.43 -11.14 0.29
CA SER A 55 9.29 -12.57 0.00
C SER A 55 9.50 -13.37 1.28
N LEU A 56 8.74 -14.43 1.47
CA LEU A 56 8.83 -15.30 2.64
C LEU A 56 8.71 -16.77 2.24
N PRO A 57 9.72 -17.61 2.55
CA PRO A 57 11.07 -17.20 2.97
C PRO A 57 11.74 -16.34 1.90
N PRO A 58 12.88 -15.68 2.17
CA PRO A 58 13.56 -14.82 1.19
C PRO A 58 13.76 -15.53 -0.16
N GLY A 59 13.32 -14.88 -1.25
CA GLY A 59 13.39 -15.41 -2.61
C GLY A 59 12.27 -16.38 -3.00
N HIS A 60 11.39 -16.77 -2.10
CA HIS A 60 10.23 -17.62 -2.38
C HIS A 60 8.98 -16.77 -2.64
N PHE A 61 8.20 -17.16 -3.65
CA PHE A 61 7.04 -16.41 -4.14
C PHE A 61 5.81 -17.32 -4.30
N GLY A 62 4.62 -16.73 -4.24
CA GLY A 62 3.36 -17.41 -4.55
C GLY A 62 2.68 -18.09 -3.37
N GLY A 63 3.36 -18.31 -2.26
CA GLY A 63 2.80 -18.86 -1.03
C GLY A 63 1.88 -17.88 -0.28
N ASP A 64 1.38 -18.28 0.88
CA ASP A 64 0.53 -17.45 1.73
C ASP A 64 1.26 -16.94 3.00
N GLU A 65 2.58 -17.13 3.09
CA GLU A 65 3.39 -16.81 4.25
C GLU A 65 3.36 -15.30 4.57
N VAL A 66 3.40 -14.43 3.55
CA VAL A 66 3.25 -12.98 3.74
C VAL A 66 1.85 -12.63 4.27
N GLU A 67 0.80 -13.28 3.76
CA GLU A 67 -0.56 -13.10 4.29
C GLU A 67 -0.64 -13.57 5.74
N ARG A 68 -0.03 -14.71 6.07
CA ARG A 68 0.04 -15.25 7.44
C ARG A 68 0.81 -14.33 8.37
N LEU A 69 1.95 -13.78 7.93
CA LEU A 69 2.70 -12.79 8.72
C LEU A 69 1.84 -11.58 9.05
N PHE A 70 1.22 -10.97 8.06
CA PHE A 70 0.41 -9.75 8.24
C PHE A 70 -0.89 -10.00 9.03
N THR A 71 -1.32 -11.25 9.15
CA THR A 71 -2.51 -11.63 9.92
C THR A 71 -2.19 -12.38 11.22
N ASN A 72 -0.89 -12.39 11.65
CA ASN A 72 -0.41 -13.04 12.87
C ASN A 72 -0.66 -14.55 12.91
N ARG A 73 -0.61 -15.22 11.76
CA ARG A 73 -0.84 -16.66 11.60
C ARG A 73 0.37 -17.40 11.03
N LEU A 74 1.52 -16.71 10.87
CA LEU A 74 2.75 -17.34 10.43
C LEU A 74 3.20 -18.31 11.53
N ASP A 75 3.42 -19.57 11.16
CA ASP A 75 3.98 -20.58 12.06
C ASP A 75 5.51 -20.42 12.10
N PRO A 76 6.10 -20.01 13.25
CA PRO A 76 7.55 -19.88 13.39
C PRO A 76 8.31 -21.18 13.20
N GLY A 77 7.66 -22.33 13.41
CA GLY A 77 8.25 -23.66 13.26
C GLY A 77 8.28 -24.18 11.84
N ALA A 78 7.52 -23.59 10.92
CA ALA A 78 7.38 -24.09 9.55
C ALA A 78 8.62 -23.88 8.66
N HIS A 79 9.53 -22.99 9.04
CA HIS A 79 10.78 -22.75 8.32
C HIS A 79 11.81 -22.06 9.25
N PRO A 80 13.13 -22.39 9.18
CA PRO A 80 14.14 -21.77 10.05
C PRO A 80 14.14 -20.24 10.03
N TYR A 81 13.93 -19.62 8.85
CA TYR A 81 13.81 -18.17 8.72
C TYR A 81 12.66 -17.57 9.54
N PHE A 82 11.56 -18.30 9.72
CA PHE A 82 10.36 -17.81 10.41
C PHE A 82 10.54 -17.75 11.92
N ALA A 83 11.47 -18.52 12.48
CA ALA A 83 11.79 -18.44 13.91
C ALA A 83 12.19 -17.00 14.32
N GLY A 84 12.94 -16.29 13.46
CA GLY A 84 13.30 -14.88 13.67
C GLY A 84 12.14 -13.89 13.52
N LEU A 85 10.98 -14.34 13.05
CA LEU A 85 9.77 -13.53 12.91
C LEU A 85 8.73 -13.81 14.01
N ALA A 86 9.06 -14.68 14.98
CA ALA A 86 8.17 -14.98 16.10
C ALA A 86 7.80 -13.69 16.86
N GLY A 87 6.52 -13.44 17.04
CA GLY A 87 6.04 -12.25 17.74
C GLY A 87 6.09 -10.94 16.94
N VAL A 88 6.66 -10.92 15.73
CA VAL A 88 6.67 -9.72 14.87
C VAL A 88 5.25 -9.32 14.49
N ARG A 89 4.92 -8.04 14.67
CA ARG A 89 3.63 -7.43 14.35
C ARG A 89 3.82 -6.33 13.32
N VAL A 90 3.60 -6.69 12.06
CA VAL A 90 3.74 -5.78 10.89
C VAL A 90 2.58 -6.00 9.93
N SER A 91 2.35 -5.04 9.08
CA SER A 91 1.39 -5.12 7.98
C SER A 91 1.74 -4.12 6.89
N ALA A 92 1.14 -4.25 5.72
CA ALA A 92 1.05 -3.18 4.73
C ALA A 92 -0.42 -2.95 4.36
N HIS A 93 -0.70 -1.86 3.63
CA HIS A 93 -2.05 -1.66 3.12
C HIS A 93 -2.34 -2.65 2.00
N PHE A 94 -1.37 -2.85 1.09
CA PHE A 94 -1.52 -3.71 -0.07
C PHE A 94 -0.34 -4.66 -0.27
N LEU A 95 -0.62 -5.79 -0.91
CA LEU A 95 0.37 -6.68 -1.50
C LEU A 95 0.02 -6.91 -2.97
N ILE A 96 1.02 -6.76 -3.85
CA ILE A 96 0.92 -7.10 -5.26
C ILE A 96 1.79 -8.32 -5.54
N ARG A 97 1.15 -9.44 -5.83
CA ARG A 97 1.85 -10.68 -6.18
C ARG A 97 2.50 -10.61 -7.56
N ARG A 98 3.44 -11.50 -7.85
CA ARG A 98 4.14 -11.52 -9.14
C ARG A 98 3.22 -11.66 -10.37
N ASN A 99 2.07 -12.31 -10.22
CA ASN A 99 1.04 -12.41 -11.27
C ASN A 99 0.15 -11.16 -11.40
N GLY A 100 0.38 -10.13 -10.58
CA GLY A 100 -0.41 -8.90 -10.54
C GLY A 100 -1.68 -8.98 -9.69
N ALA A 101 -1.93 -10.08 -8.97
CA ALA A 101 -3.04 -10.14 -8.01
C ALA A 101 -2.84 -9.10 -6.91
N LEU A 102 -3.93 -8.41 -6.55
CA LEU A 102 -3.93 -7.34 -5.56
C LEU A 102 -4.67 -7.79 -4.31
N LEU A 103 -3.96 -7.81 -3.19
CA LEU A 103 -4.53 -8.06 -1.87
C LEU A 103 -4.52 -6.76 -1.07
N GLN A 104 -5.49 -6.60 -0.16
CA GLN A 104 -5.53 -5.47 0.78
C GLN A 104 -5.77 -5.96 2.20
N PHE A 105 -4.89 -5.53 3.12
CA PHE A 105 -4.89 -5.94 4.53
C PHE A 105 -5.44 -4.86 5.46
N VAL A 106 -5.13 -3.61 5.17
CA VAL A 106 -5.52 -2.45 5.99
C VAL A 106 -6.23 -1.44 5.10
N PRO A 107 -7.40 -0.89 5.50
CA PRO A 107 -8.03 0.19 4.75
C PRO A 107 -7.17 1.45 4.83
N CYS A 108 -7.05 2.21 3.75
CA CYS A 108 -6.13 3.36 3.70
C CYS A 108 -6.44 4.45 4.74
N ALA A 109 -7.68 4.51 5.23
CA ALA A 109 -8.05 5.43 6.32
C ALA A 109 -7.35 5.07 7.66
N ARG A 110 -6.97 3.81 7.85
CA ARG A 110 -6.19 3.34 9.00
C ARG A 110 -4.69 3.39 8.71
N ARG A 111 -3.87 3.32 9.76
CA ARG A 111 -2.41 3.28 9.71
C ARG A 111 -1.93 1.83 9.73
N ALA A 112 -1.34 1.33 8.64
CA ALA A 112 -0.63 0.06 8.62
C ALA A 112 0.79 0.23 9.19
N TRP A 113 1.37 -0.85 9.68
CA TRP A 113 2.69 -0.85 10.33
C TRP A 113 3.76 -1.41 9.37
N HIS A 114 4.22 -0.59 8.40
CA HIS A 114 5.13 -1.02 7.34
C HIS A 114 6.47 -0.30 7.30
N ALA A 115 6.55 0.94 7.81
CA ALA A 115 7.73 1.80 7.62
C ALA A 115 8.73 1.74 8.81
N GLY A 116 8.25 1.40 10.02
CA GLY A 116 9.07 1.45 11.23
C GLY A 116 9.59 2.86 11.52
N VAL A 117 10.82 2.96 12.04
CA VAL A 117 11.53 4.24 12.18
C VAL A 117 11.86 4.75 10.80
N SER A 118 11.34 5.91 10.42
CA SER A 118 11.38 6.42 9.05
C SER A 118 11.11 7.91 9.00
N ALA A 119 11.67 8.57 7.98
CA ALA A 119 11.41 9.97 7.69
C ALA A 119 11.33 10.22 6.18
N TRP A 120 10.54 11.20 5.77
CA TRP A 120 10.43 11.66 4.39
C TRP A 120 10.31 13.18 4.36
N GLN A 121 11.22 13.85 3.65
CA GLN A 121 11.25 15.32 3.51
C GLN A 121 11.11 16.05 4.87
N GLY A 122 11.86 15.61 5.88
CA GLY A 122 11.87 16.20 7.22
C GLY A 122 10.67 15.81 8.11
N ARG A 123 9.73 14.97 7.63
CA ARG A 123 8.64 14.42 8.44
C ARG A 123 8.97 13.00 8.89
N GLU A 124 8.98 12.79 10.18
CA GLU A 124 9.17 11.48 10.79
C GLU A 124 7.89 10.65 10.78
N ARG A 125 8.03 9.33 11.09
CA ARG A 125 6.91 8.39 11.29
C ARG A 125 6.06 8.23 10.03
N CYS A 126 6.69 7.83 8.92
CA CYS A 126 6.02 7.71 7.62
C CYS A 126 4.74 6.84 7.64
N ASN A 127 4.60 5.88 8.58
CA ASN A 127 3.34 5.15 8.76
C ASN A 127 2.14 6.09 8.93
N ASP A 128 2.31 7.25 9.58
CA ASP A 128 1.22 8.14 9.91
C ASP A 128 0.57 8.72 8.65
N PHE A 129 1.36 9.06 7.63
CA PHE A 129 0.90 9.79 6.44
C PHE A 129 1.12 9.08 5.11
N SER A 130 1.49 7.78 5.15
CA SER A 130 1.72 7.00 3.93
C SER A 130 0.72 5.85 3.74
N VAL A 131 0.70 5.35 2.51
CA VAL A 131 0.15 4.04 2.15
C VAL A 131 1.31 3.13 1.77
N GLY A 132 1.51 2.02 2.49
CA GLY A 132 2.52 1.02 2.15
C GLY A 132 1.99 -0.02 1.17
N VAL A 133 2.77 -0.29 0.13
CA VAL A 133 2.47 -1.29 -0.90
C VAL A 133 3.65 -2.24 -1.02
N GLU A 134 3.43 -3.48 -0.64
CA GLU A 134 4.39 -4.56 -0.84
C GLU A 134 4.28 -5.13 -2.25
N LEU A 135 5.42 -5.37 -2.88
CA LEU A 135 5.51 -6.18 -4.08
C LEU A 135 6.23 -7.48 -3.76
N GLU A 136 5.66 -8.60 -4.17
CA GLU A 136 6.33 -9.90 -4.06
C GLU A 136 7.62 -9.88 -4.88
N GLY A 137 8.79 -9.84 -4.22
CA GLY A 137 10.08 -9.61 -4.85
C GLY A 137 11.26 -9.67 -3.90
N THR A 138 12.43 -9.37 -4.44
CA THR A 138 13.70 -9.19 -3.72
C THR A 138 14.44 -7.98 -4.30
N ASP A 139 15.48 -7.53 -3.62
CA ASP A 139 16.29 -6.37 -4.04
C ASP A 139 16.96 -6.57 -5.41
N THR A 140 17.23 -7.81 -5.79
CA THR A 140 18.04 -8.16 -6.97
C THR A 140 17.25 -8.81 -8.09
N ARG A 141 16.04 -9.33 -7.81
CA ARG A 141 15.23 -10.00 -8.84
C ARG A 141 14.25 -9.02 -9.48
N PRO A 142 14.25 -8.87 -10.83
CA PRO A 142 13.34 -7.96 -11.51
C PRO A 142 11.87 -8.21 -11.19
N TYR A 143 11.13 -7.14 -10.96
CA TYR A 143 9.68 -7.17 -10.82
C TYR A 143 9.00 -7.37 -12.18
N THR A 144 7.84 -8.00 -12.18
CA THR A 144 7.15 -8.35 -13.42
C THR A 144 6.41 -7.17 -14.03
N ALA A 145 6.16 -7.20 -15.33
CA ALA A 145 5.33 -6.21 -16.01
C ALA A 145 3.95 -6.10 -15.37
N ARG A 146 3.35 -7.22 -14.99
CA ARG A 146 2.04 -7.27 -14.33
C ARG A 146 2.03 -6.56 -12.97
N GLN A 147 3.14 -6.61 -12.22
CA GLN A 147 3.28 -5.87 -10.96
C GLN A 147 3.33 -4.37 -11.21
N TYR A 148 4.15 -3.90 -12.16
CA TYR A 148 4.22 -2.47 -12.51
C TYR A 148 2.89 -1.92 -12.99
N GLU A 149 2.19 -2.63 -13.88
CA GLU A 149 0.87 -2.22 -14.34
C GLU A 149 -0.17 -2.16 -13.22
N ARG A 150 -0.13 -3.14 -12.31
CA ARG A 150 -1.02 -3.17 -11.14
C ARG A 150 -0.72 -2.02 -10.20
N LEU A 151 0.57 -1.79 -9.90
CA LEU A 151 1.01 -0.70 -9.04
C LEU A 151 0.64 0.66 -9.63
N ALA A 152 0.88 0.89 -10.92
CA ALA A 152 0.52 2.14 -11.58
C ALA A 152 -1.00 2.41 -11.53
N ARG A 153 -1.83 1.38 -11.76
CA ARG A 153 -3.29 1.49 -11.61
C ARG A 153 -3.70 1.79 -10.16
N LEU A 154 -3.04 1.16 -9.19
CA LEU A 154 -3.28 1.43 -7.77
C LEU A 154 -2.89 2.86 -7.39
N VAL A 155 -1.73 3.35 -7.81
CA VAL A 155 -1.28 4.73 -7.59
C VAL A 155 -2.31 5.73 -8.12
N ARG A 156 -2.80 5.56 -9.35
CA ARG A 156 -3.83 6.45 -9.92
C ARG A 156 -5.14 6.40 -9.13
N ALA A 157 -5.58 5.21 -8.73
CA ALA A 157 -6.80 5.05 -7.92
C ALA A 157 -6.66 5.70 -6.53
N LEU A 158 -5.49 5.61 -5.91
CA LEU A 158 -5.23 6.26 -4.62
C LEU A 158 -5.11 7.78 -4.76
N ARG A 159 -4.46 8.28 -5.81
CA ARG A 159 -4.36 9.73 -6.10
C ARG A 159 -5.70 10.38 -6.41
N SER A 160 -6.66 9.64 -6.93
CA SER A 160 -8.03 10.17 -7.11
C SER A 160 -8.78 10.37 -5.78
N ARG A 161 -8.31 9.77 -4.69
CA ARG A 161 -8.93 9.81 -3.37
C ARG A 161 -8.13 10.59 -2.33
N TYR A 162 -6.80 10.53 -2.42
CA TYR A 162 -5.86 11.08 -1.45
C TYR A 162 -4.84 11.99 -2.14
N PRO A 163 -4.37 13.06 -1.49
CA PRO A 163 -3.38 13.98 -2.05
C PRO A 163 -1.97 13.39 -2.02
N ILE A 164 -1.78 12.18 -2.59
CA ILE A 164 -0.46 11.53 -2.67
C ILE A 164 0.39 12.25 -3.70
N ALA A 165 1.32 13.06 -3.23
CA ALA A 165 2.30 13.77 -4.04
C ALA A 165 3.46 12.83 -4.42
N ASP A 166 4.00 12.12 -3.45
CA ASP A 166 5.26 11.40 -3.57
C ASP A 166 5.08 9.88 -3.62
N LEU A 167 6.01 9.24 -4.34
CA LEU A 167 6.26 7.81 -4.34
C LEU A 167 7.71 7.61 -3.90
N ALA A 168 7.94 6.79 -2.88
CA ALA A 168 9.28 6.51 -2.36
C ALA A 168 9.45 5.01 -2.09
N GLY A 169 10.68 4.53 -2.08
CA GLY A 169 11.02 3.20 -1.59
C GLY A 169 11.17 3.17 -0.07
N HIS A 170 11.15 2.00 0.52
CA HIS A 170 11.48 1.86 1.94
C HIS A 170 12.91 2.32 2.23
N SER A 171 13.84 2.02 1.31
CA SER A 171 15.23 2.51 1.37
C SER A 171 15.34 4.03 1.41
N ASP A 172 14.43 4.75 0.75
CA ASP A 172 14.47 6.21 0.70
C ASP A 172 14.00 6.84 2.02
N ILE A 173 13.04 6.20 2.70
CA ILE A 173 12.48 6.70 3.97
C ILE A 173 13.21 6.16 5.21
N ALA A 174 14.06 5.16 5.04
CA ALA A 174 14.82 4.52 6.12
C ALA A 174 16.24 4.14 5.65
N PRO A 175 17.03 5.11 5.14
CA PRO A 175 18.37 4.87 4.61
C PRO A 175 19.28 4.21 5.64
N GLY A 176 20.14 3.30 5.19
CA GLY A 176 21.05 2.52 6.05
C GLY A 176 20.38 1.40 6.87
N ARG A 177 19.04 1.41 6.99
CA ARG A 177 18.27 0.39 7.71
C ARG A 177 17.51 -0.56 6.76
N LYS A 178 17.08 -0.06 5.61
CA LYS A 178 16.28 -0.79 4.61
C LYS A 178 16.85 -0.62 3.22
N THR A 179 16.70 -1.65 2.41
CA THR A 179 17.19 -1.71 1.03
C THR A 179 16.07 -1.86 0.01
N ASP A 180 14.91 -2.36 0.45
CA ASP A 180 13.75 -2.60 -0.41
C ASP A 180 13.12 -1.30 -0.97
N PRO A 181 12.57 -1.33 -2.17
CA PRO A 181 12.34 -2.46 -3.07
C PRO A 181 13.60 -2.93 -3.82
N GLY A 182 14.77 -2.37 -3.57
CA GLY A 182 16.06 -2.74 -4.11
C GLY A 182 16.35 -2.19 -5.50
N ALA A 183 17.59 -2.43 -5.97
CA ALA A 183 18.09 -1.92 -7.25
C ALA A 183 17.36 -2.52 -8.46
N ALA A 184 16.72 -3.68 -8.30
CA ALA A 184 15.93 -4.31 -9.38
C ALA A 184 14.57 -3.62 -9.62
N PHE A 185 14.20 -2.62 -8.83
CA PHE A 185 12.95 -1.88 -9.03
C PHE A 185 13.17 -0.69 -9.98
N ASP A 186 12.45 -0.71 -11.10
CA ASP A 186 12.53 0.32 -12.15
C ASP A 186 11.55 1.47 -11.89
N TRP A 187 12.03 2.51 -11.22
CA TRP A 187 11.28 3.74 -10.94
C TRP A 187 10.87 4.48 -12.22
N THR A 188 11.72 4.49 -13.25
CA THR A 188 11.44 5.16 -14.53
C THR A 188 10.22 4.54 -15.19
N ARG A 189 10.16 3.22 -15.23
CA ARG A 189 9.02 2.46 -15.72
C ARG A 189 7.75 2.75 -14.94
N LEU A 190 7.82 2.73 -13.60
CA LEU A 190 6.66 3.06 -12.77
C LEU A 190 6.13 4.46 -13.09
N HIS A 191 7.00 5.45 -13.10
CA HIS A 191 6.60 6.83 -13.38
C HIS A 191 6.00 7.00 -14.78
N ALA A 192 6.55 6.34 -15.81
CA ALA A 192 5.99 6.33 -17.15
C ALA A 192 4.56 5.76 -17.18
N LEU A 193 4.35 4.61 -16.54
CA LEU A 193 3.03 3.97 -16.45
C LEU A 193 2.02 4.79 -15.64
N VAL A 194 2.45 5.45 -14.55
CA VAL A 194 1.56 6.32 -13.75
C VAL A 194 1.11 7.53 -14.56
N ARG A 195 1.97 8.11 -15.40
CA ARG A 195 1.63 9.22 -16.32
C ARG A 195 0.80 8.78 -17.53
N GLY A 196 0.50 7.50 -17.69
CA GLY A 196 -0.26 6.97 -18.82
C GLY A 196 0.55 6.82 -20.12
N ARG A 197 1.86 6.99 -20.11
CA ARG A 197 2.74 6.66 -21.24
C ARG A 197 2.91 5.14 -21.29
N ARG A 198 2.71 4.53 -22.48
CA ARG A 198 3.13 3.13 -22.68
C ARG A 198 4.65 3.09 -22.56
N ALA A 199 5.16 2.20 -21.73
CA ALA A 199 6.57 1.88 -21.66
C ALA A 199 6.95 0.98 -22.82
#